data_5571162d75d0bd1a2f9837217e0a6628
#
_entry.id   5571162d75d0bd1a2f9837217e0a6628
#
_cell.length_a   1.000
_cell.length_b   1.000
_cell.length_c   1.000
_cell.angle_alpha   90.00
_cell.angle_beta   90.00
_cell.angle_gamma   90.00
#
_symmetry.space_group_name_H-M   'P 1'
#
loop_
_entity.id
_entity.type
_entity.pdbx_description
1 polymer ?
#
loop_
_entity_poly.entity_id
_entity_poly.type
_entity_poly.pdbx_seq_one_letter_code
_entity_poly.pdbx_strand_id
1 'polypeptide(L)'
;MATNIRVNSLNFDGIKDNLKTHLSSSAVFKDYDFEGSGLSVLLDLLAYTTYYQGAYNNFAANEMFITTAEQRSSVVSHAKTLGYSPRSRTAPTASVNVRYSSAPSSSTLRAGGAIFSTRVNNKSVRFTNVDAATIDLAATGTADHIVGLDIKEGTIRNISSVVPSNRKYQTVVIPDTKVDTSTIKVTVQDSVSDSSGITNAWSKATSLASITGGSRAYFVEQDYSGKYSVVFGDGVIGATLAPGNLVTVSYLSTNGPLANGAGGSDVFGGTQSFTFVSGSTVTTVSPASGGDEQQSVESIRRTAPKAYAAQNRAVTAADFKALVENNFSGFSSINVYGGEDMDPPVYGKVFISLKSNVNETVTDTLQREIVDYLKTKCPLSIQPEVVVPDLVHVSVDTQFTYDPTRTPLSQAALQEVIRSVSDTYLTVNTQNFDTAVSKTLLEKAIIDTDPSITSLNSTLRLEKRVIPLSSRTNYIFTFDTEIFHPHDGHTSVVFSNPFIYFDGASGTEKEVRVKDDGNGKLTLFELIGGTENTVDSDFGTVDYVNGVVSFDIATLSLVSGSDSIRVNMVPASNIVRSQRNLVLTPSTSPTTTSGSVSGASVATTSTTTSVYSPGSGGGDGGGGGGGGYGGY
;
A
#
# COMPACT_ATOMS: atom_id res chain seq x y z
N MET A 1 4.02 -12.33 -19.08
CA MET A 1 4.18 -11.27 -20.10
C MET A 1 3.42 -11.70 -21.33
N ALA A 2 2.55 -10.85 -21.86
CA ALA A 2 1.89 -11.14 -23.13
C ALA A 2 2.94 -11.12 -24.24
N THR A 3 2.95 -12.13 -25.09
CA THR A 3 3.88 -12.20 -26.23
C THR A 3 3.35 -11.26 -27.30
N ASN A 4 4.13 -10.26 -27.70
CA ASN A 4 3.73 -9.34 -28.77
C ASN A 4 3.45 -10.09 -30.07
N ILE A 5 2.35 -9.71 -30.71
CA ILE A 5 1.94 -10.27 -32.00
C ILE A 5 2.87 -9.74 -33.08
N ARG A 6 3.45 -10.62 -33.87
CA ARG A 6 4.25 -10.26 -35.04
C ARG A 6 3.53 -10.74 -36.31
N VAL A 7 2.98 -9.80 -37.05
CA VAL A 7 2.32 -10.09 -38.33
C VAL A 7 3.35 -10.24 -39.45
N ASN A 8 4.42 -9.44 -39.38
CA ASN A 8 5.52 -9.46 -40.35
C ASN A 8 6.87 -9.55 -39.62
N SER A 9 7.81 -10.30 -40.23
CA SER A 9 9.21 -10.28 -39.78
C SER A 9 9.85 -8.95 -40.18
N LEU A 10 10.33 -8.20 -39.18
CA LEU A 10 11.04 -6.94 -39.41
C LEU A 10 12.53 -7.25 -39.58
N ASN A 11 12.97 -7.41 -40.82
CA ASN A 11 14.38 -7.52 -41.17
C ASN A 11 14.62 -6.66 -42.41
N PHE A 12 15.28 -5.54 -42.25
CA PHE A 12 15.61 -4.60 -43.33
C PHE A 12 16.44 -5.28 -44.42
N ASP A 13 17.50 -5.99 -44.03
CA ASP A 13 18.39 -6.69 -44.96
C ASP A 13 17.63 -7.78 -45.74
N GLY A 14 16.79 -8.56 -45.08
CA GLY A 14 15.95 -9.56 -45.73
C GLY A 14 14.95 -8.96 -46.71
N ILE A 15 14.40 -7.79 -46.47
CA ILE A 15 13.53 -7.08 -47.41
C ILE A 15 14.37 -6.63 -48.63
N LYS A 16 15.55 -6.05 -48.38
CA LYS A 16 16.47 -5.62 -49.46
C LYS A 16 16.89 -6.81 -50.30
N ASP A 17 17.27 -7.93 -49.72
CA ASP A 17 17.66 -9.16 -50.43
C ASP A 17 16.52 -9.74 -51.26
N ASN A 18 15.29 -9.74 -50.76
CA ASN A 18 14.11 -10.17 -51.51
C ASN A 18 13.87 -9.26 -52.73
N LEU A 19 14.03 -7.94 -52.57
CA LEU A 19 13.92 -6.99 -53.66
C LEU A 19 15.03 -7.20 -54.71
N LYS A 20 16.27 -7.44 -54.30
CA LYS A 20 17.39 -7.79 -55.20
C LYS A 20 17.11 -9.10 -55.92
N THR A 21 16.63 -10.12 -55.19
CA THR A 21 16.28 -11.42 -55.79
C THR A 21 15.17 -11.30 -56.84
N HIS A 22 14.16 -10.48 -56.59
CA HIS A 22 13.11 -10.17 -57.55
C HIS A 22 13.67 -9.49 -58.80
N LEU A 23 14.54 -8.50 -58.65
CA LEU A 23 15.15 -7.79 -59.76
C LEU A 23 16.14 -8.64 -60.53
N SER A 24 16.78 -9.65 -59.93
CA SER A 24 17.67 -10.57 -60.62
C SER A 24 16.97 -11.39 -61.70
N SER A 25 15.65 -11.60 -61.57
CA SER A 25 14.82 -12.25 -62.59
C SER A 25 14.47 -11.31 -63.77
N SER A 26 14.76 -10.02 -63.69
CA SER A 26 14.43 -9.04 -64.71
C SER A 26 15.60 -8.81 -65.67
N ALA A 27 15.33 -8.93 -66.99
CA ALA A 27 16.33 -8.66 -68.04
C ALA A 27 16.63 -7.15 -68.24
N VAL A 28 15.83 -6.25 -67.67
CA VAL A 28 15.86 -4.80 -67.87
C VAL A 28 16.79 -4.09 -66.89
N PHE A 29 16.84 -4.55 -65.61
CA PHE A 29 17.62 -3.92 -64.54
C PHE A 29 18.89 -4.71 -64.28
N LYS A 30 20.09 -4.11 -64.51
CA LYS A 30 21.38 -4.78 -64.32
C LYS A 30 22.25 -4.21 -63.21
N ASP A 31 21.99 -2.95 -62.77
CA ASP A 31 22.83 -2.23 -61.78
C ASP A 31 22.30 -2.33 -60.35
N TYR A 32 21.36 -3.22 -60.10
CA TYR A 32 20.68 -3.35 -58.78
C TYR A 32 21.59 -3.85 -57.65
N ASP A 33 22.69 -4.54 -58.01
CA ASP A 33 23.62 -5.13 -57.02
C ASP A 33 24.86 -4.26 -56.74
N PHE A 34 25.05 -3.17 -57.48
CA PHE A 34 26.13 -2.26 -57.26
C PHE A 34 25.75 -1.20 -56.19
N GLU A 35 26.41 -1.21 -55.03
CA GLU A 35 26.05 -0.38 -53.90
C GLU A 35 26.07 1.13 -54.15
N GLY A 36 26.90 1.60 -55.09
CA GLY A 36 26.98 2.99 -55.52
C GLY A 36 25.98 3.41 -56.60
N SER A 37 25.11 2.48 -57.06
CA SER A 37 24.14 2.79 -58.13
C SER A 37 22.93 3.55 -57.57
N GLY A 38 22.36 4.42 -58.41
CA GLY A 38 21.10 5.10 -58.06
C GLY A 38 19.96 4.13 -57.81
N LEU A 39 19.98 2.94 -58.44
CA LEU A 39 18.99 1.90 -58.22
C LEU A 39 19.15 1.23 -56.87
N SER A 40 20.38 1.03 -56.36
CA SER A 40 20.61 0.49 -55.01
C SER A 40 20.07 1.45 -53.94
N VAL A 41 20.27 2.78 -54.11
CA VAL A 41 19.70 3.80 -53.22
C VAL A 41 18.17 3.77 -53.22
N LEU A 42 17.55 3.56 -54.39
CA LEU A 42 16.08 3.41 -54.46
C LEU A 42 15.59 2.13 -53.79
N LEU A 43 16.35 1.02 -53.91
CA LEU A 43 16.03 -0.22 -53.19
C LEU A 43 16.12 -0.04 -51.67
N ASP A 44 17.11 0.69 -51.20
CA ASP A 44 17.24 1.02 -49.79
C ASP A 44 16.04 1.86 -49.29
N LEU A 45 15.62 2.84 -50.09
CA LEU A 45 14.43 3.63 -49.77
C LEU A 45 13.14 2.79 -49.74
N LEU A 46 12.98 1.88 -50.71
CA LEU A 46 11.83 0.96 -50.75
C LEU A 46 11.86 -0.01 -49.59
N ALA A 47 13.02 -0.60 -49.28
CA ALA A 47 13.20 -1.48 -48.12
C ALA A 47 12.90 -0.76 -46.82
N TYR A 48 13.38 0.49 -46.67
CA TYR A 48 13.08 1.35 -45.51
C TYR A 48 11.59 1.65 -45.39
N THR A 49 10.93 2.02 -46.47
CA THR A 49 9.48 2.27 -46.46
C THR A 49 8.69 1.02 -46.08
N THR A 50 9.08 -0.13 -46.67
CA THR A 50 8.42 -1.42 -46.35
C THR A 50 8.65 -1.88 -44.93
N TYR A 51 9.87 -1.64 -44.40
CA TYR A 51 10.20 -1.90 -42.99
C TYR A 51 9.31 -1.10 -42.05
N TYR A 52 9.18 0.23 -42.29
CA TYR A 52 8.30 1.08 -41.48
C TYR A 52 6.84 0.68 -41.61
N GLN A 53 6.38 0.33 -42.78
CA GLN A 53 5.01 -0.15 -42.98
C GLN A 53 4.75 -1.48 -42.23
N GLY A 54 5.73 -2.37 -42.23
CA GLY A 54 5.70 -3.59 -41.41
C GLY A 54 5.65 -3.29 -39.91
N ALA A 55 6.43 -2.31 -39.45
CA ALA A 55 6.42 -1.86 -38.05
C ALA A 55 5.05 -1.28 -37.65
N TYR A 56 4.47 -0.42 -38.49
CA TYR A 56 3.12 0.11 -38.24
C TYR A 56 2.04 -0.97 -38.22
N ASN A 57 2.14 -1.97 -39.11
CA ASN A 57 1.20 -3.09 -39.13
C ASN A 57 1.32 -3.93 -37.86
N ASN A 58 2.52 -4.24 -37.40
CA ASN A 58 2.75 -4.94 -36.14
C ASN A 58 2.22 -4.16 -34.94
N PHE A 59 2.49 -2.84 -34.93
CA PHE A 59 1.97 -1.96 -33.89
C PHE A 59 0.44 -1.92 -33.91
N ALA A 60 -0.19 -1.72 -35.06
CA ALA A 60 -1.65 -1.72 -35.18
C ALA A 60 -2.26 -3.06 -34.75
N ALA A 61 -1.65 -4.20 -35.11
CA ALA A 61 -2.10 -5.51 -34.70
C ALA A 61 -2.03 -5.70 -33.17
N ASN A 62 -0.98 -5.20 -32.51
CA ASN A 62 -0.88 -5.24 -31.05
C ASN A 62 -1.93 -4.35 -30.37
N GLU A 63 -2.26 -3.21 -30.95
CA GLU A 63 -3.28 -2.30 -30.41
C GLU A 63 -4.72 -2.84 -30.54
N MET A 64 -4.95 -3.91 -31.31
CA MET A 64 -6.27 -4.54 -31.46
C MET A 64 -6.72 -5.36 -30.25
N PHE A 65 -5.84 -5.72 -29.33
CA PHE A 65 -6.16 -6.57 -28.19
C PHE A 65 -5.74 -5.93 -26.88
N ILE A 66 -6.60 -6.00 -25.85
CA ILE A 66 -6.34 -5.43 -24.53
C ILE A 66 -5.05 -6.00 -23.89
N THR A 67 -4.69 -7.24 -24.20
CA THR A 67 -3.52 -7.93 -23.65
C THR A 67 -2.19 -7.43 -24.21
N THR A 68 -2.19 -6.94 -25.46
CA THR A 68 -0.97 -6.53 -26.19
C THR A 68 -0.91 -5.04 -26.47
N ALA A 69 -2.04 -4.30 -26.39
CA ALA A 69 -2.09 -2.85 -26.60
C ALA A 69 -1.19 -2.09 -25.62
N GLU A 70 -0.38 -1.19 -26.12
CA GLU A 70 0.57 -0.38 -25.35
C GLU A 70 0.04 1.04 -25.10
N GLN A 71 -0.73 1.59 -26.05
CA GLN A 71 -1.32 2.92 -25.89
C GLN A 71 -2.47 2.92 -24.89
N ARG A 72 -2.45 3.86 -23.96
CA ARG A 72 -3.54 4.05 -22.99
C ARG A 72 -4.90 4.22 -23.67
N SER A 73 -4.96 4.96 -24.78
CA SER A 73 -6.18 5.18 -25.55
C SER A 73 -6.84 3.88 -26.01
N SER A 74 -6.04 2.96 -26.56
CA SER A 74 -6.51 1.67 -27.03
C SER A 74 -6.97 0.79 -25.87
N VAL A 75 -6.18 0.70 -24.80
CA VAL A 75 -6.53 -0.09 -23.61
C VAL A 75 -7.80 0.43 -22.95
N VAL A 76 -7.98 1.75 -22.83
CA VAL A 76 -9.20 2.37 -22.30
C VAL A 76 -10.40 2.08 -23.22
N SER A 77 -10.21 2.12 -24.55
CA SER A 77 -11.27 1.79 -25.50
C SER A 77 -11.72 0.34 -25.35
N HIS A 78 -10.77 -0.61 -25.26
CA HIS A 78 -11.09 -2.02 -25.01
C HIS A 78 -11.74 -2.25 -23.64
N ALA A 79 -11.28 -1.56 -22.59
CA ALA A 79 -11.90 -1.63 -21.28
C ALA A 79 -13.35 -1.16 -21.29
N LYS A 80 -13.66 -0.08 -22.04
CA LYS A 80 -15.03 0.42 -22.20
C LYS A 80 -15.95 -0.61 -22.89
N THR A 81 -15.48 -1.36 -23.88
CA THR A 81 -16.29 -2.42 -24.51
C THR A 81 -16.63 -3.55 -23.53
N LEU A 82 -15.82 -3.74 -22.50
CA LEU A 82 -16.10 -4.64 -21.38
C LEU A 82 -16.95 -3.99 -20.26
N GLY A 83 -17.40 -2.75 -20.45
CA GLY A 83 -18.15 -2.01 -19.43
C GLY A 83 -17.32 -1.50 -18.27
N TYR A 84 -15.98 -1.51 -18.40
CA TYR A 84 -15.06 -1.05 -17.38
C TYR A 84 -14.64 0.41 -17.60
N SER A 85 -14.81 1.24 -16.56
CA SER A 85 -14.35 2.63 -16.55
C SER A 85 -13.09 2.74 -15.69
N PRO A 86 -11.93 3.09 -16.26
CA PRO A 86 -10.71 3.23 -15.48
C PRO A 86 -10.81 4.28 -14.39
N ARG A 87 -10.20 4.00 -13.24
CA ARG A 87 -10.17 4.91 -12.10
C ARG A 87 -9.37 6.17 -12.43
N SER A 88 -9.93 7.32 -12.05
CA SER A 88 -9.24 8.61 -12.08
C SER A 88 -8.20 8.72 -10.97
N ARG A 89 -7.48 9.81 -10.94
CA ARG A 89 -6.72 10.23 -9.78
C ARG A 89 -7.67 10.39 -8.60
N THR A 90 -7.25 10.00 -7.40
CA THR A 90 -8.04 10.10 -6.16
C THR A 90 -7.35 11.02 -5.17
N ALA A 91 -8.14 11.79 -4.45
CA ALA A 91 -7.65 12.72 -3.44
C ALA A 91 -7.49 12.01 -2.09
N PRO A 92 -6.37 12.25 -1.34
CA PRO A 92 -6.26 11.79 0.03
C PRO A 92 -7.34 12.42 0.90
N THR A 93 -7.92 11.61 1.78
CA THR A 93 -8.93 12.02 2.76
C THR A 93 -8.34 11.96 4.16
N ALA A 94 -8.51 13.01 4.94
CA ALA A 94 -8.16 13.08 6.36
C ALA A 94 -9.42 13.39 7.17
N SER A 95 -9.51 12.88 8.40
CA SER A 95 -10.56 13.25 9.34
C SER A 95 -9.98 14.16 10.41
N VAL A 96 -10.62 15.29 10.64
CA VAL A 96 -10.17 16.32 11.59
C VAL A 96 -11.32 16.76 12.50
N ASN A 97 -11.00 17.11 13.73
CA ASN A 97 -11.89 17.82 14.62
C ASN A 97 -11.48 19.29 14.66
N VAL A 98 -12.40 20.16 14.32
CA VAL A 98 -12.20 21.61 14.38
C VAL A 98 -12.90 22.14 15.63
N ARG A 99 -12.12 22.74 16.52
CA ARG A 99 -12.59 23.38 17.76
C ARG A 99 -12.62 24.89 17.55
N TYR A 100 -13.77 25.49 17.71
CA TYR A 100 -13.96 26.93 17.65
C TYR A 100 -14.03 27.50 19.05
N SER A 101 -13.29 28.59 19.31
CA SER A 101 -13.31 29.32 20.60
C SER A 101 -14.56 30.20 20.76
N SER A 102 -15.32 30.43 19.68
CA SER A 102 -16.60 31.16 19.68
C SER A 102 -17.53 30.52 18.65
N ALA A 103 -18.84 30.56 18.89
CA ALA A 103 -19.83 30.03 17.97
C ALA A 103 -19.66 30.64 16.57
N PRO A 104 -19.54 29.83 15.51
CA PRO A 104 -19.48 30.35 14.15
C PRO A 104 -20.81 31.01 13.78
N SER A 105 -20.76 31.98 12.87
CA SER A 105 -21.94 32.77 12.44
C SER A 105 -22.95 31.97 11.63
N SER A 106 -22.65 30.73 11.23
CA SER A 106 -23.51 29.87 10.45
C SER A 106 -23.47 28.43 10.97
N SER A 107 -24.64 27.81 11.08
CA SER A 107 -24.79 26.38 11.42
C SER A 107 -24.45 25.43 10.27
N THR A 108 -24.17 25.94 9.07
CA THR A 108 -23.88 25.13 7.89
C THR A 108 -22.57 25.58 7.26
N LEU A 109 -21.63 24.65 7.15
CA LEU A 109 -20.41 24.81 6.38
C LEU A 109 -20.65 24.30 4.95
N ARG A 110 -20.61 25.19 3.97
CA ARG A 110 -20.81 24.81 2.56
C ARG A 110 -19.65 23.95 2.06
N ALA A 111 -19.88 23.14 1.03
CA ALA A 111 -18.82 22.44 0.31
C ALA A 111 -17.78 23.45 -0.20
N GLY A 112 -16.50 23.18 0.06
CA GLY A 112 -15.42 24.11 -0.25
C GLY A 112 -15.29 25.33 0.66
N GLY A 113 -16.14 25.44 1.67
CA GLY A 113 -16.14 26.57 2.60
C GLY A 113 -15.02 26.55 3.63
N ALA A 114 -14.46 25.38 3.93
CA ALA A 114 -13.31 25.24 4.78
C ALA A 114 -12.05 24.94 3.95
N ILE A 115 -10.99 25.70 4.21
CA ILE A 115 -9.70 25.49 3.56
C ILE A 115 -8.67 25.27 4.66
N PHE A 116 -8.10 24.07 4.68
CA PHE A 116 -7.03 23.68 5.58
C PHE A 116 -5.70 23.68 4.80
N SER A 117 -4.63 24.02 5.46
CA SER A 117 -3.29 23.95 4.87
C SER A 117 -2.34 23.21 5.81
N THR A 118 -1.46 22.42 5.20
CA THR A 118 -0.37 21.75 5.88
C THR A 118 0.84 21.63 4.95
N ARG A 119 1.97 21.11 5.45
CA ARG A 119 3.15 20.84 4.64
C ARG A 119 3.47 19.36 4.67
N VAL A 120 3.69 18.79 3.50
CA VAL A 120 4.13 17.40 3.34
C VAL A 120 5.40 17.43 2.49
N ASN A 121 6.48 16.82 2.95
CA ASN A 121 7.78 16.82 2.26
C ASN A 121 8.20 18.24 1.79
N ASN A 122 8.08 19.22 2.67
CA ASN A 122 8.35 20.64 2.44
C ASN A 122 7.49 21.33 1.36
N LYS A 123 6.43 20.66 0.85
CA LYS A 123 5.46 21.24 -0.09
C LYS A 123 4.18 21.62 0.64
N SER A 124 3.66 22.83 0.40
CA SER A 124 2.36 23.26 0.93
C SER A 124 1.25 22.53 0.17
N VAL A 125 0.34 21.89 0.89
CA VAL A 125 -0.84 21.21 0.37
C VAL A 125 -2.11 21.79 1.00
N ARG A 126 -3.20 21.78 0.25
CA ARG A 126 -4.49 22.31 0.67
C ARG A 126 -5.51 21.19 0.75
N PHE A 127 -6.33 21.23 1.80
CA PHE A 127 -7.46 20.35 1.98
C PHE A 127 -8.75 21.16 2.09
N THR A 128 -9.86 20.57 1.68
CA THR A 128 -11.18 21.20 1.76
C THR A 128 -12.27 20.16 2.05
N ASN A 129 -13.37 20.61 2.65
CA ASN A 129 -14.57 19.78 2.78
C ASN A 129 -15.25 19.68 1.40
N VAL A 130 -15.47 18.48 0.92
CA VAL A 130 -16.17 18.23 -0.37
C VAL A 130 -17.68 18.30 -0.20
N ASP A 131 -18.18 17.88 0.97
CA ASP A 131 -19.58 17.91 1.33
C ASP A 131 -19.89 19.07 2.29
N ALA A 132 -21.13 19.52 2.27
CA ALA A 132 -21.60 20.46 3.27
C ALA A 132 -21.69 19.76 4.63
N ALA A 133 -21.22 20.41 5.67
CA ALA A 133 -21.27 19.90 7.05
C ALA A 133 -22.20 20.79 7.89
N THR A 134 -22.96 20.17 8.79
CA THR A 134 -23.77 20.90 9.79
C THR A 134 -22.94 21.09 11.05
N ILE A 135 -22.88 22.33 11.53
CA ILE A 135 -22.23 22.66 12.79
C ILE A 135 -23.34 22.74 13.85
N ASP A 136 -23.24 21.92 14.88
CA ASP A 136 -24.17 21.99 15.99
C ASP A 136 -23.85 23.22 16.87
N LEU A 137 -24.68 24.25 16.73
CA LEU A 137 -24.56 25.48 17.51
C LEU A 137 -25.21 25.35 18.90
N ALA A 138 -26.00 24.28 19.12
CA ALA A 138 -26.76 24.07 20.37
C ALA A 138 -25.93 23.38 21.47
N ALA A 139 -24.74 22.89 21.16
CA ALA A 139 -23.86 22.29 22.14
C ALA A 139 -23.32 23.36 23.09
N THR A 140 -24.22 23.81 23.93
CA THR A 140 -24.15 24.32 25.30
C THR A 140 -23.02 25.26 25.69
N GLY A 141 -23.34 26.52 25.95
CA GLY A 141 -23.02 27.36 27.12
C GLY A 141 -21.58 27.57 27.57
N THR A 142 -20.62 26.81 27.14
CA THR A 142 -19.18 26.99 27.36
C THR A 142 -18.45 26.77 26.04
N ALA A 143 -18.06 27.79 25.48
CA ALA A 143 -16.97 28.20 24.55
C ALA A 143 -16.36 27.25 23.52
N ASP A 144 -16.64 25.94 23.46
CA ASP A 144 -15.93 25.05 22.56
C ASP A 144 -16.89 24.23 21.67
N HIS A 145 -17.04 24.67 20.43
CA HIS A 145 -17.79 23.91 19.41
C HIS A 145 -16.83 23.02 18.65
N ILE A 146 -16.99 21.69 18.76
CA ILE A 146 -16.18 20.71 18.03
C ILE A 146 -17.00 20.18 16.85
N VAL A 147 -16.43 20.26 15.66
CA VAL A 147 -17.02 19.72 14.42
C VAL A 147 -16.07 18.71 13.83
N GLY A 148 -16.52 17.45 13.68
CA GLY A 148 -15.83 16.42 12.92
C GLY A 148 -16.02 16.64 11.43
N LEU A 149 -14.94 16.70 10.66
CA LEU A 149 -14.95 16.93 9.22
C LEU A 149 -14.05 15.95 8.52
N ASP A 150 -14.58 15.37 7.44
CA ASP A 150 -13.75 14.70 6.45
C ASP A 150 -13.32 15.71 5.39
N ILE A 151 -12.03 15.88 5.23
CA ILE A 151 -11.41 16.82 4.32
C ILE A 151 -10.58 16.09 3.27
N LYS A 152 -10.67 16.54 2.02
CA LYS A 152 -9.92 15.98 0.90
C LYS A 152 -8.90 16.97 0.36
N GLU A 153 -7.73 16.47 -0.05
CA GLU A 153 -6.70 17.31 -0.67
C GLU A 153 -7.17 17.80 -2.03
N GLY A 154 -6.95 19.05 -2.29
CA GLY A 154 -7.19 19.67 -3.60
C GLY A 154 -7.95 20.98 -3.53
N THR A 155 -8.44 21.37 -4.71
CA THR A 155 -9.22 22.60 -4.88
C THR A 155 -10.49 22.28 -5.66
N ILE A 156 -11.64 22.68 -5.14
CA ILE A 156 -12.91 22.54 -5.86
C ILE A 156 -12.91 23.50 -7.05
N ARG A 157 -13.24 22.98 -8.21
CA ARG A 157 -13.39 23.71 -9.46
C ARG A 157 -14.77 23.52 -10.04
N ASN A 158 -15.30 24.56 -10.65
CA ASN A 158 -16.60 24.56 -11.30
C ASN A 158 -16.43 24.87 -12.79
N ILE A 159 -17.14 24.12 -13.62
CA ILE A 159 -17.26 24.37 -15.06
C ILE A 159 -18.74 24.53 -15.35
N SER A 160 -19.10 25.63 -15.99
CA SER A 160 -20.46 25.86 -16.45
C SER A 160 -20.53 25.83 -17.97
N SER A 161 -21.52 25.13 -18.51
CA SER A 161 -21.77 25.01 -19.93
C SER A 161 -23.24 25.17 -20.23
N VAL A 162 -23.57 25.96 -21.24
CA VAL A 162 -24.96 26.11 -21.73
C VAL A 162 -25.22 25.05 -22.79
N VAL A 163 -26.36 24.39 -22.67
CA VAL A 163 -26.78 23.36 -23.60
C VAL A 163 -27.16 23.95 -24.94
N PRO A 164 -26.48 23.61 -26.04
CA PRO A 164 -26.76 24.12 -27.37
C PRO A 164 -28.02 23.47 -27.98
N SER A 165 -28.73 24.19 -28.86
CA SER A 165 -29.98 23.76 -29.46
C SER A 165 -29.84 22.62 -30.50
N ASN A 166 -28.65 22.30 -30.96
CA ASN A 166 -28.42 21.43 -32.12
C ASN A 166 -27.67 20.12 -31.83
N ARG A 167 -27.47 19.74 -30.55
CA ARG A 167 -26.78 18.50 -30.20
C ARG A 167 -27.70 17.47 -29.59
N LYS A 168 -27.70 16.25 -30.16
CA LYS A 168 -28.49 15.11 -29.70
C LYS A 168 -27.90 14.44 -28.45
N TYR A 169 -26.57 14.42 -28.33
CA TYR A 169 -25.86 13.91 -27.15
C TYR A 169 -25.10 15.06 -26.50
N GLN A 170 -25.39 15.26 -25.23
CA GLN A 170 -24.81 16.37 -24.49
C GLN A 170 -23.72 15.89 -23.59
N THR A 171 -22.52 16.41 -23.85
CA THR A 171 -21.33 16.02 -23.13
C THR A 171 -20.61 17.28 -22.65
N VAL A 172 -20.28 17.33 -21.37
CA VAL A 172 -19.43 18.39 -20.79
C VAL A 172 -18.05 17.78 -20.51
N VAL A 173 -17.04 18.26 -21.25
CA VAL A 173 -15.66 17.82 -21.09
C VAL A 173 -15.02 18.55 -19.91
N ILE A 174 -14.41 17.81 -19.00
CA ILE A 174 -13.61 18.36 -17.91
C ILE A 174 -12.18 18.55 -18.43
N PRO A 175 -11.69 19.79 -18.60
CA PRO A 175 -10.38 20.05 -19.20
C PRO A 175 -9.20 19.65 -18.31
N ASP A 176 -9.46 19.38 -17.03
CA ASP A 176 -8.46 19.04 -16.02
C ASP A 176 -8.15 17.53 -16.02
N THR A 177 -6.88 17.18 -16.10
CA THR A 177 -6.40 15.79 -15.99
C THR A 177 -6.21 15.32 -14.54
N LYS A 178 -6.26 16.26 -13.58
CA LYS A 178 -6.11 16.02 -12.14
C LYS A 178 -7.44 15.84 -11.41
N VAL A 179 -8.51 15.55 -12.13
CA VAL A 179 -9.85 15.40 -11.58
C VAL A 179 -9.96 14.11 -10.74
N ASP A 180 -10.57 14.24 -9.56
CA ASP A 180 -11.10 13.12 -8.82
C ASP A 180 -12.56 12.90 -9.19
N THR A 181 -12.85 11.87 -10.00
CA THR A 181 -14.18 11.59 -10.52
C THR A 181 -15.18 11.11 -9.45
N SER A 182 -14.69 10.74 -8.26
CA SER A 182 -15.58 10.39 -7.13
C SER A 182 -16.29 11.62 -6.55
N THR A 183 -15.68 12.79 -6.73
CA THR A 183 -16.16 14.06 -6.16
C THR A 183 -17.03 14.88 -7.12
N ILE A 184 -17.26 14.38 -8.34
CA ILE A 184 -18.06 15.10 -9.34
C ILE A 184 -19.49 15.27 -8.85
N LYS A 185 -19.95 16.52 -8.85
CA LYS A 185 -21.35 16.91 -8.59
C LYS A 185 -21.85 17.70 -9.79
N VAL A 186 -23.04 17.35 -10.25
CA VAL A 186 -23.67 18.00 -11.41
C VAL A 186 -24.97 18.64 -10.99
N THR A 187 -25.10 19.91 -11.29
CA THR A 187 -26.37 20.68 -11.11
C THR A 187 -26.78 21.29 -12.43
N VAL A 188 -28.06 21.27 -12.69
CA VAL A 188 -28.63 21.84 -13.90
C VAL A 188 -29.68 22.89 -13.51
N GLN A 189 -29.53 24.07 -14.07
CA GLN A 189 -30.48 25.19 -13.96
C GLN A 189 -31.24 25.32 -15.28
N ASP A 190 -32.54 25.65 -15.22
CA ASP A 190 -33.41 25.64 -16.39
C ASP A 190 -33.00 26.65 -17.46
N SER A 191 -32.43 27.78 -17.06
CA SER A 191 -31.93 28.81 -17.99
C SER A 191 -30.81 29.64 -17.35
N VAL A 192 -29.91 30.17 -18.17
CA VAL A 192 -28.90 31.15 -17.73
C VAL A 192 -29.53 32.42 -17.15
N SER A 193 -30.69 32.80 -17.64
CA SER A 193 -31.46 34.00 -17.20
C SER A 193 -32.32 33.74 -15.96
N ASP A 194 -32.39 32.50 -15.48
CA ASP A 194 -33.16 32.19 -14.29
C ASP A 194 -32.47 32.73 -13.03
N SER A 195 -33.06 33.75 -12.43
CA SER A 195 -32.58 34.37 -11.19
C SER A 195 -33.09 33.70 -9.91
N SER A 196 -33.94 32.67 -10.03
CA SER A 196 -34.48 31.94 -8.87
C SER A 196 -33.41 31.20 -8.07
N GLY A 197 -32.27 30.90 -8.70
CA GLY A 197 -31.18 30.11 -8.11
C GLY A 197 -31.56 28.64 -7.86
N ILE A 198 -32.73 28.20 -8.38
CA ILE A 198 -33.17 26.82 -8.24
C ILE A 198 -32.33 25.95 -9.19
N THR A 199 -31.59 25.03 -8.61
CA THR A 199 -30.76 24.06 -9.35
C THR A 199 -31.26 22.64 -9.08
N ASN A 200 -31.33 21.84 -10.14
CA ASN A 200 -31.67 20.44 -10.04
C ASN A 200 -30.37 19.62 -9.94
N ALA A 201 -30.22 18.87 -8.85
CA ALA A 201 -29.08 17.95 -8.69
C ALA A 201 -29.27 16.70 -9.57
N TRP A 202 -28.21 16.30 -10.24
CA TRP A 202 -28.14 15.06 -11.03
C TRP A 202 -27.24 14.07 -10.33
N SER A 203 -27.58 12.78 -10.39
CA SER A 203 -26.86 11.71 -9.72
C SER A 203 -25.98 10.93 -10.70
N LYS A 204 -24.80 10.51 -10.26
CA LYS A 204 -23.94 9.62 -11.06
C LYS A 204 -24.64 8.27 -11.26
N ALA A 205 -24.72 7.81 -12.49
CA ALA A 205 -25.28 6.51 -12.83
C ALA A 205 -24.38 5.39 -12.30
N THR A 206 -24.94 4.50 -11.49
CA THR A 206 -24.23 3.32 -10.93
C THR A 206 -24.67 2.02 -11.59
N SER A 207 -25.88 1.97 -12.17
CA SER A 207 -26.43 0.81 -12.87
C SER A 207 -27.38 1.29 -13.97
N LEU A 208 -27.25 0.72 -15.16
CA LEU A 208 -28.17 0.98 -16.27
C LEU A 208 -29.58 0.43 -16.02
N ALA A 209 -29.69 -0.66 -15.23
CA ALA A 209 -30.95 -1.33 -14.98
C ALA A 209 -31.94 -0.52 -14.13
N SER A 210 -31.46 0.45 -13.35
CA SER A 210 -32.30 1.30 -12.50
C SER A 210 -32.61 2.66 -13.11
N ILE A 211 -32.15 2.95 -14.32
CA ILE A 211 -32.27 4.24 -14.97
C ILE A 211 -33.45 4.20 -15.96
N THR A 212 -34.37 5.12 -15.80
CA THR A 212 -35.49 5.35 -16.72
C THR A 212 -35.27 6.63 -17.54
N GLY A 213 -36.04 6.84 -18.61
CA GLY A 213 -35.92 8.04 -19.44
C GLY A 213 -36.16 9.37 -18.70
N GLY A 214 -36.78 9.34 -17.50
CA GLY A 214 -36.98 10.52 -16.64
C GLY A 214 -35.95 10.67 -15.52
N SER A 215 -35.02 9.71 -15.36
CA SER A 215 -34.03 9.74 -14.28
C SER A 215 -32.97 10.82 -14.53
N ARG A 216 -32.77 11.74 -13.57
CA ARG A 216 -31.74 12.77 -13.62
C ARG A 216 -30.38 12.12 -13.32
N ALA A 217 -29.86 11.38 -14.29
CA ALA A 217 -28.62 10.63 -14.16
C ALA A 217 -27.60 11.12 -15.19
N TYR A 218 -26.32 11.10 -14.79
CA TYR A 218 -25.18 11.36 -15.68
C TYR A 218 -24.18 10.22 -15.62
N PHE A 219 -23.42 10.06 -16.70
CA PHE A 219 -22.35 9.09 -16.83
C PHE A 219 -21.00 9.82 -16.86
N VAL A 220 -19.97 9.19 -16.34
CA VAL A 220 -18.61 9.71 -16.41
C VAL A 220 -17.79 8.77 -17.29
N GLU A 221 -17.23 9.34 -18.36
CA GLU A 221 -16.42 8.59 -19.31
C GLU A 221 -15.05 9.23 -19.47
N GLN A 222 -14.00 8.40 -19.62
CA GLN A 222 -12.69 8.85 -20.02
C GLN A 222 -12.60 8.88 -21.55
N ASP A 223 -12.07 9.97 -22.11
CA ASP A 223 -11.79 10.05 -23.54
C ASP A 223 -10.38 9.50 -23.87
N TYR A 224 -10.05 9.46 -25.17
CA TYR A 224 -8.75 9.01 -25.65
C TYR A 224 -7.58 9.91 -25.23
N SER A 225 -7.83 11.16 -24.85
CA SER A 225 -6.81 12.10 -24.37
C SER A 225 -6.54 11.99 -22.86
N GLY A 226 -7.23 11.08 -22.16
CA GLY A 226 -7.12 10.88 -20.73
C GLY A 226 -7.95 11.85 -19.89
N LYS A 227 -8.72 12.74 -20.52
CA LYS A 227 -9.66 13.64 -19.85
C LYS A 227 -10.97 12.90 -19.56
N TYR A 228 -11.74 13.45 -18.63
CA TYR A 228 -13.05 12.91 -18.29
C TYR A 228 -14.16 13.79 -18.84
N SER A 229 -15.27 13.16 -19.20
CA SER A 229 -16.45 13.83 -19.71
C SER A 229 -17.66 13.39 -18.92
N VAL A 230 -18.54 14.33 -18.63
CA VAL A 230 -19.87 14.07 -18.08
C VAL A 230 -20.83 13.94 -19.25
N VAL A 231 -21.46 12.79 -19.40
CA VAL A 231 -22.39 12.46 -20.48
C VAL A 231 -23.80 12.35 -19.92
N PHE A 232 -24.76 12.97 -20.56
CA PHE A 232 -26.15 12.96 -20.14
C PHE A 232 -26.99 11.99 -20.98
N GLY A 233 -28.16 11.61 -20.47
CA GLY A 233 -29.05 10.67 -21.12
C GLY A 233 -29.69 11.24 -22.40
N ASP A 234 -30.31 10.36 -23.18
CA ASP A 234 -30.98 10.64 -24.45
C ASP A 234 -32.51 10.65 -24.35
N GLY A 235 -33.04 10.54 -23.12
CA GLY A 235 -34.47 10.43 -22.85
C GLY A 235 -35.01 9.00 -22.84
N VAL A 236 -34.16 8.01 -23.18
CA VAL A 236 -34.45 6.57 -23.04
C VAL A 236 -33.65 6.01 -21.84
N ILE A 237 -32.38 6.27 -21.81
CA ILE A 237 -31.46 5.93 -20.69
C ILE A 237 -31.01 7.23 -20.03
N GLY A 238 -31.78 7.67 -19.03
CA GLY A 238 -31.54 8.95 -18.35
C GLY A 238 -32.24 10.12 -19.05
N ALA A 239 -32.58 11.15 -18.27
CA ALA A 239 -33.23 12.36 -18.77
C ALA A 239 -32.30 13.10 -19.74
N THR A 240 -32.91 13.68 -20.78
CA THR A 240 -32.21 14.60 -21.70
C THR A 240 -32.24 16.02 -21.14
N LEU A 241 -31.22 16.80 -21.46
CA LEU A 241 -31.18 18.22 -21.14
C LEU A 241 -31.92 19.04 -22.18
N ALA A 242 -32.65 20.06 -21.76
CA ALA A 242 -33.27 20.98 -22.66
C ALA A 242 -32.26 22.02 -23.22
N PRO A 243 -32.43 22.48 -24.48
CA PRO A 243 -31.67 23.59 -25.01
C PRO A 243 -31.78 24.83 -24.11
N GLY A 244 -30.66 25.49 -23.82
CA GLY A 244 -30.60 26.65 -22.93
C GLY A 244 -30.41 26.33 -21.45
N ASN A 245 -30.49 25.06 -21.02
CA ASN A 245 -30.12 24.68 -19.67
C ASN A 245 -28.67 25.08 -19.37
N LEU A 246 -28.41 25.56 -18.14
CA LEU A 246 -27.09 25.79 -17.63
C LEU A 246 -26.65 24.60 -16.78
N VAL A 247 -25.67 23.88 -17.29
CA VAL A 247 -25.06 22.73 -16.58
C VAL A 247 -23.84 23.23 -15.84
N THR A 248 -23.79 22.99 -14.54
CA THR A 248 -22.58 23.25 -13.72
C THR A 248 -22.05 21.94 -13.18
N VAL A 249 -20.81 21.65 -13.53
CA VAL A 249 -20.05 20.50 -13.05
C VAL A 249 -19.03 20.97 -12.03
N SER A 250 -19.18 20.55 -10.79
CA SER A 250 -18.25 20.81 -9.69
C SER A 250 -17.41 19.55 -9.43
N TYR A 251 -16.11 19.70 -9.31
CA TYR A 251 -15.18 18.60 -9.06
C TYR A 251 -13.97 19.05 -8.28
N LEU A 252 -13.28 18.10 -7.65
CA LEU A 252 -12.01 18.33 -6.94
C LEU A 252 -10.84 18.08 -7.89
N SER A 253 -9.95 19.06 -7.99
CA SER A 253 -8.64 18.94 -8.67
C SER A 253 -7.60 18.61 -7.62
N THR A 254 -6.99 17.42 -7.70
CA THR A 254 -6.08 16.84 -6.69
C THR A 254 -4.68 16.60 -7.23
N ASN A 255 -3.69 16.61 -6.34
CA ASN A 255 -2.32 16.19 -6.66
C ASN A 255 -2.08 14.69 -6.41
N GLY A 256 -3.13 13.93 -6.09
CA GLY A 256 -3.05 12.48 -5.89
C GLY A 256 -2.27 12.11 -4.62
N PRO A 257 -1.33 11.16 -4.69
CA PRO A 257 -0.67 10.60 -3.51
C PRO A 257 0.25 11.57 -2.77
N LEU A 258 0.52 12.76 -3.31
CA LEU A 258 1.49 13.72 -2.76
C LEU A 258 1.18 14.12 -1.31
N ALA A 259 -0.10 14.17 -0.93
CA ALA A 259 -0.54 14.60 0.38
C ALA A 259 -0.95 13.43 1.31
N ASN A 260 -0.67 12.20 0.92
CA ASN A 260 -0.81 11.07 1.82
C ASN A 260 0.11 11.24 3.04
N GLY A 261 -0.40 10.90 4.23
CA GLY A 261 0.30 11.06 5.49
C GLY A 261 0.15 12.46 6.13
N ALA A 262 -0.47 13.42 5.43
CA ALA A 262 -0.73 14.76 5.99
C ALA A 262 -1.54 14.67 7.29
N GLY A 263 -1.15 15.43 8.31
CA GLY A 263 -1.76 15.37 9.64
C GLY A 263 -1.18 14.31 10.57
N GLY A 264 -0.27 13.44 10.07
CA GLY A 264 0.47 12.46 10.85
C GLY A 264 1.83 12.98 11.33
N SER A 265 2.65 12.08 11.86
CA SER A 265 4.06 12.36 12.19
C SER A 265 4.91 12.30 10.92
N ASP A 266 5.85 13.25 10.79
CA ASP A 266 6.82 13.24 9.69
C ASP A 266 7.90 12.17 9.95
N VAL A 267 8.55 11.70 8.88
CA VAL A 267 9.71 10.78 8.93
C VAL A 267 10.85 11.34 9.81
N PHE A 268 10.90 12.65 9.98
CA PHE A 268 11.85 13.36 10.86
C PHE A 268 11.32 13.67 12.25
N GLY A 269 10.17 13.09 12.67
CA GLY A 269 9.59 13.25 14.02
C GLY A 269 8.82 14.57 14.23
N GLY A 270 8.56 15.33 13.17
CA GLY A 270 7.71 16.53 13.23
C GLY A 270 6.23 16.20 13.05
N THR A 271 5.35 16.77 13.86
CA THR A 271 3.90 16.66 13.66
C THR A 271 3.43 17.57 12.53
N GLN A 272 2.82 17.03 11.51
CA GLN A 272 2.23 17.80 10.41
C GLN A 272 0.80 18.24 10.79
N SER A 273 0.66 19.34 11.49
CA SER A 273 -0.66 19.83 11.89
C SER A 273 -1.36 20.57 10.74
N PHE A 274 -2.70 20.44 10.71
CA PHE A 274 -3.53 21.26 9.83
C PHE A 274 -3.75 22.64 10.44
N THR A 275 -3.65 23.67 9.62
CA THR A 275 -4.03 25.03 9.97
C THR A 275 -5.33 25.41 9.26
N PHE A 276 -6.23 26.07 9.99
CA PHE A 276 -7.50 26.59 9.50
C PHE A 276 -7.61 28.09 9.79
N VAL A 277 -8.75 28.59 10.13
CA VAL A 277 -8.98 30.01 10.41
C VAL A 277 -8.42 30.42 11.78
N SER A 278 -7.98 31.68 11.89
CA SER A 278 -7.56 32.27 13.17
C SER A 278 -8.63 32.10 14.25
N GLY A 279 -8.25 31.65 15.46
CA GLY A 279 -9.16 31.38 16.58
C GLY A 279 -9.79 29.98 16.58
N SER A 280 -9.38 29.08 15.68
CA SER A 280 -9.75 27.67 15.71
C SER A 280 -8.53 26.79 16.00
N THR A 281 -8.76 25.65 16.66
CA THR A 281 -7.75 24.60 16.84
C THR A 281 -8.19 23.38 16.04
N VAL A 282 -7.27 22.79 15.26
CA VAL A 282 -7.55 21.59 14.45
C VAL A 282 -6.78 20.43 15.05
N THR A 283 -7.50 19.39 15.41
CA THR A 283 -6.92 18.12 15.87
C THR A 283 -7.15 17.05 14.80
N THR A 284 -6.10 16.40 14.35
CA THR A 284 -6.21 15.29 13.41
C THR A 284 -6.76 14.06 14.14
N VAL A 285 -7.85 13.48 13.61
CA VAL A 285 -8.42 12.21 14.06
C VAL A 285 -7.76 11.07 13.31
N SER A 286 -7.68 11.21 11.97
CA SER A 286 -6.92 10.28 11.14
C SER A 286 -6.14 11.03 10.08
N PRO A 287 -4.85 10.70 9.87
CA PRO A 287 -4.03 11.33 8.85
C PRO A 287 -4.54 11.00 7.46
N ALA A 288 -4.19 11.85 6.50
CA ALA A 288 -4.65 11.73 5.12
C ALA A 288 -4.17 10.44 4.47
N SER A 289 -5.09 9.70 3.87
CA SER A 289 -4.83 8.47 3.13
C SER A 289 -5.77 8.33 1.93
N GLY A 290 -5.52 7.36 1.06
CA GLY A 290 -6.39 7.09 -0.10
C GLY A 290 -6.09 7.92 -1.34
N GLY A 291 -5.06 8.77 -1.30
CA GLY A 291 -4.60 9.47 -2.50
C GLY A 291 -3.82 8.54 -3.44
N ASP A 292 -4.16 8.56 -4.72
CA ASP A 292 -3.49 7.73 -5.72
C ASP A 292 -3.46 8.41 -7.10
N GLU A 293 -2.54 7.96 -7.94
CA GLU A 293 -2.47 8.37 -9.33
C GLU A 293 -3.59 7.72 -10.17
N GLN A 294 -3.79 8.25 -11.35
CA GLN A 294 -4.68 7.64 -12.33
C GLN A 294 -4.25 6.20 -12.61
N GLN A 295 -5.20 5.27 -12.70
CA GLN A 295 -4.94 3.86 -12.91
C GLN A 295 -4.00 3.62 -14.10
N SER A 296 -2.94 2.83 -13.89
CA SER A 296 -1.95 2.53 -14.91
C SER A 296 -2.50 1.62 -16.01
N VAL A 297 -1.89 1.64 -17.20
CA VAL A 297 -2.26 0.78 -18.34
C VAL A 297 -2.22 -0.71 -17.93
N GLU A 298 -1.17 -1.11 -17.22
CA GLU A 298 -1.03 -2.50 -16.74
C GLU A 298 -2.14 -2.90 -15.76
N SER A 299 -2.51 -1.98 -14.88
CA SER A 299 -3.61 -2.21 -13.95
C SER A 299 -4.94 -2.35 -14.70
N ILE A 300 -5.23 -1.47 -15.68
CA ILE A 300 -6.45 -1.55 -16.50
C ILE A 300 -6.51 -2.88 -17.24
N ARG A 301 -5.41 -3.28 -17.89
CA ARG A 301 -5.28 -4.53 -18.65
C ARG A 301 -5.61 -5.75 -17.80
N ARG A 302 -5.12 -5.78 -16.56
CA ARG A 302 -5.37 -6.87 -15.61
C ARG A 302 -6.78 -6.86 -15.03
N THR A 303 -7.33 -5.67 -14.78
CA THR A 303 -8.54 -5.49 -13.98
C THR A 303 -9.81 -5.51 -14.81
N ALA A 304 -9.81 -4.94 -16.03
CA ALA A 304 -11.00 -4.85 -16.86
C ALA A 304 -11.63 -6.24 -17.19
N PRO A 305 -10.86 -7.30 -17.55
CA PRO A 305 -11.44 -8.63 -17.76
C PRO A 305 -12.03 -9.24 -16.49
N LYS A 306 -11.40 -9.01 -15.33
CA LYS A 306 -11.90 -9.50 -14.03
C LYS A 306 -13.20 -8.81 -13.64
N ALA A 307 -13.28 -7.50 -13.82
CA ALA A 307 -14.49 -6.72 -13.57
C ALA A 307 -15.66 -7.18 -14.45
N TYR A 308 -15.38 -7.50 -15.72
CA TYR A 308 -16.37 -8.07 -16.62
C TYR A 308 -16.84 -9.47 -16.15
N ALA A 309 -15.92 -10.33 -15.72
CA ALA A 309 -16.25 -11.67 -15.20
C ALA A 309 -17.11 -11.59 -13.92
N ALA A 310 -16.82 -10.65 -13.02
CA ALA A 310 -17.57 -10.43 -11.78
C ALA A 310 -18.98 -9.85 -12.03
N GLN A 311 -19.26 -9.29 -13.21
CA GLN A 311 -20.56 -8.68 -13.57
C GLN A 311 -21.10 -7.71 -12.50
N ASN A 312 -20.22 -6.99 -11.83
CA ASN A 312 -20.54 -6.05 -10.74
C ASN A 312 -21.26 -6.71 -9.55
N ARG A 313 -20.99 -7.99 -9.29
CA ARG A 313 -21.47 -8.77 -8.14
C ARG A 313 -20.30 -9.30 -7.34
N ALA A 314 -20.45 -9.35 -6.02
CA ALA A 314 -19.49 -9.90 -5.10
C ALA A 314 -19.99 -11.25 -4.58
N VAL A 315 -19.48 -12.36 -5.14
CA VAL A 315 -19.86 -13.73 -4.76
C VAL A 315 -18.64 -14.51 -4.28
N THR A 316 -17.52 -14.40 -4.97
CA THR A 316 -16.26 -15.05 -4.62
C THR A 316 -15.29 -14.04 -3.98
N ALA A 317 -14.30 -14.51 -3.21
CA ALA A 317 -13.25 -13.65 -2.65
C ALA A 317 -12.56 -12.80 -3.75
N ALA A 318 -12.36 -13.37 -4.95
CA ALA A 318 -11.79 -12.66 -6.09
C ALA A 318 -12.69 -11.52 -6.60
N ASP A 319 -14.02 -11.68 -6.55
CA ASP A 319 -14.96 -10.61 -6.94
C ASP A 319 -14.92 -9.45 -5.96
N PHE A 320 -14.95 -9.74 -4.64
CA PHE A 320 -14.81 -8.72 -3.59
C PHE A 320 -13.51 -7.95 -3.78
N LYS A 321 -12.39 -8.67 -3.96
CA LYS A 321 -11.08 -8.06 -4.22
C LYS A 321 -11.09 -7.16 -5.44
N ALA A 322 -11.62 -7.65 -6.57
CA ALA A 322 -11.70 -6.90 -7.82
C ALA A 322 -12.56 -5.64 -7.69
N LEU A 323 -13.71 -5.73 -7.01
CA LEU A 323 -14.62 -4.58 -6.81
C LEU A 323 -13.98 -3.51 -5.93
N VAL A 324 -13.24 -3.89 -4.88
CA VAL A 324 -12.54 -2.94 -4.02
C VAL A 324 -11.37 -2.30 -4.77
N GLU A 325 -10.51 -3.10 -5.42
CA GLU A 325 -9.37 -2.59 -6.21
C GLU A 325 -9.80 -1.62 -7.33
N ASN A 326 -11.00 -1.83 -7.90
CA ASN A 326 -11.51 -1.01 -8.99
C ASN A 326 -12.04 0.35 -8.53
N ASN A 327 -12.66 0.41 -7.37
CA ASN A 327 -13.42 1.59 -6.95
C ASN A 327 -12.70 2.40 -5.87
N PHE A 328 -11.78 1.79 -5.16
CA PHE A 328 -11.07 2.41 -4.04
C PHE A 328 -9.56 2.37 -4.24
N SER A 329 -8.86 3.24 -3.52
CA SER A 329 -7.41 3.33 -3.52
C SER A 329 -6.91 3.68 -2.11
N GLY A 330 -5.59 3.76 -1.93
CA GLY A 330 -4.98 4.08 -0.65
C GLY A 330 -4.49 2.86 0.12
N PHE A 331 -4.56 1.69 -0.48
CA PHE A 331 -4.00 0.45 0.06
C PHE A 331 -3.00 -0.16 -0.93
N SER A 332 -1.94 -0.75 -0.40
CA SER A 332 -0.90 -1.43 -1.18
C SER A 332 -1.27 -2.87 -1.50
N SER A 333 -2.02 -3.50 -0.61
CA SER A 333 -2.43 -4.89 -0.73
C SER A 333 -3.79 -5.13 -0.11
N ILE A 334 -4.53 -6.08 -0.65
CA ILE A 334 -5.84 -6.50 -0.19
C ILE A 334 -5.91 -8.01 -0.13
N ASN A 335 -6.48 -8.53 0.95
CA ASN A 335 -6.88 -9.92 1.06
C ASN A 335 -8.35 -10.03 1.45
N VAL A 336 -9.03 -11.05 0.92
CA VAL A 336 -10.43 -11.33 1.18
C VAL A 336 -10.57 -12.80 1.52
N TYR A 337 -11.23 -13.09 2.64
CA TYR A 337 -11.46 -14.45 3.10
C TYR A 337 -12.83 -14.58 3.76
N GLY A 338 -13.37 -15.79 3.76
CA GLY A 338 -14.66 -16.09 4.39
C GLY A 338 -14.57 -16.14 5.91
N GLY A 339 -15.67 -15.89 6.59
CA GLY A 339 -15.71 -16.04 8.04
C GLY A 339 -15.58 -17.48 8.53
N GLU A 340 -15.77 -18.46 7.65
CA GLU A 340 -15.49 -19.86 7.90
C GLU A 340 -14.01 -20.18 8.14
N ASP A 341 -13.12 -19.32 7.61
CA ASP A 341 -11.66 -19.44 7.79
C ASP A 341 -11.18 -18.87 9.14
N MET A 342 -12.07 -18.25 9.93
CA MET A 342 -11.75 -17.72 11.26
C MET A 342 -11.76 -18.83 12.32
N ASP A 343 -11.04 -18.60 13.41
CA ASP A 343 -11.08 -19.45 14.59
C ASP A 343 -11.49 -18.62 15.83
N PRO A 344 -12.70 -18.79 16.38
CA PRO A 344 -13.80 -19.66 15.93
C PRO A 344 -14.46 -19.16 14.64
N PRO A 345 -15.06 -20.06 13.82
CA PRO A 345 -15.72 -19.68 12.55
C PRO A 345 -16.90 -18.73 12.74
N VAL A 346 -16.96 -17.70 11.87
CA VAL A 346 -18.04 -16.68 11.86
C VAL A 346 -18.77 -16.74 10.52
N TYR A 347 -19.84 -17.52 10.46
CA TYR A 347 -20.59 -17.71 9.21
C TYR A 347 -21.39 -16.49 8.80
N GLY A 348 -21.57 -16.29 7.48
CA GLY A 348 -22.31 -15.18 6.90
C GLY A 348 -21.54 -13.88 6.82
N LYS A 349 -20.26 -13.87 7.17
CA LYS A 349 -19.38 -12.72 7.02
C LYS A 349 -18.27 -12.97 5.99
N VAL A 350 -17.88 -11.91 5.31
CA VAL A 350 -16.67 -11.87 4.48
C VAL A 350 -15.78 -10.77 5.03
N PHE A 351 -14.55 -11.14 5.38
CA PHE A 351 -13.55 -10.23 5.92
C PHE A 351 -12.65 -9.72 4.79
N ILE A 352 -12.42 -8.41 4.80
CA ILE A 352 -11.57 -7.71 3.83
C ILE A 352 -10.46 -7.04 4.62
N SER A 353 -9.27 -7.57 4.50
CA SER A 353 -8.10 -7.00 5.12
C SER A 353 -7.37 -6.09 4.13
N LEU A 354 -7.13 -4.83 4.54
CA LEU A 354 -6.55 -3.78 3.70
C LEU A 354 -5.29 -3.23 4.35
N LYS A 355 -4.15 -3.37 3.68
CA LYS A 355 -2.93 -2.70 4.09
C LYS A 355 -2.83 -1.33 3.45
N SER A 356 -2.72 -0.28 4.23
CA SER A 356 -2.55 1.10 3.73
C SER A 356 -1.19 1.29 3.02
N ASN A 357 -1.14 2.22 2.08
CA ASN A 357 0.10 2.62 1.39
C ASN A 357 1.04 3.44 2.29
N VAL A 358 0.51 4.10 3.30
CA VAL A 358 1.23 5.15 4.06
C VAL A 358 1.25 4.88 5.55
N ASN A 359 0.12 4.39 6.10
CA ASN A 359 -0.06 4.13 7.52
C ASN A 359 -0.23 2.63 7.75
N GLU A 360 -0.12 2.19 8.99
CA GLU A 360 -0.39 0.79 9.34
C GLU A 360 -1.85 0.41 9.07
N THR A 361 -2.77 1.36 9.20
CA THR A 361 -4.21 1.13 9.05
C THR A 361 -4.85 2.07 8.03
N VAL A 362 -5.94 1.62 7.43
CA VAL A 362 -6.82 2.42 6.57
C VAL A 362 -7.78 3.23 7.45
N THR A 363 -8.12 4.45 7.03
CA THR A 363 -9.02 5.32 7.80
C THR A 363 -10.42 4.73 7.95
N ASP A 364 -11.08 4.98 9.09
CA ASP A 364 -12.43 4.48 9.38
C ASP A 364 -13.46 4.94 8.33
N THR A 365 -13.27 6.13 7.77
CA THR A 365 -14.13 6.65 6.70
C THR A 365 -14.03 5.81 5.45
N LEU A 366 -12.81 5.48 5.00
CA LEU A 366 -12.61 4.63 3.82
C LEU A 366 -13.12 3.21 4.08
N GLN A 367 -12.94 2.67 5.29
CA GLN A 367 -13.49 1.35 5.67
C GLN A 367 -15.02 1.34 5.54
N ARG A 368 -15.71 2.37 6.06
CA ARG A 368 -17.17 2.51 5.96
C ARG A 368 -17.63 2.65 4.51
N GLU A 369 -16.98 3.49 3.71
CA GLU A 369 -17.30 3.66 2.28
C GLU A 369 -17.18 2.34 1.51
N ILE A 370 -16.15 1.53 1.78
CA ILE A 370 -15.96 0.21 1.16
C ILE A 370 -17.08 -0.75 1.56
N VAL A 371 -17.39 -0.83 2.86
CA VAL A 371 -18.45 -1.71 3.38
C VAL A 371 -19.82 -1.33 2.78
N ASP A 372 -20.16 -0.05 2.76
CA ASP A 372 -21.44 0.42 2.22
C ASP A 372 -21.56 0.20 0.70
N TYR A 373 -20.47 0.37 -0.02
CA TYR A 373 -20.41 0.01 -1.44
C TYR A 373 -20.64 -1.49 -1.66
N LEU A 374 -19.92 -2.35 -0.92
CA LEU A 374 -19.98 -3.80 -1.08
C LEU A 374 -21.34 -4.38 -0.67
N LYS A 375 -22.01 -3.83 0.35
CA LYS A 375 -23.40 -4.20 0.72
C LYS A 375 -24.38 -4.08 -0.44
N THR A 376 -24.14 -3.19 -1.40
CA THR A 376 -24.99 -3.06 -2.59
C THR A 376 -24.70 -4.11 -3.66
N LYS A 377 -23.62 -4.91 -3.52
CA LYS A 377 -23.10 -5.84 -4.53
C LYS A 377 -23.13 -7.30 -4.09
N CYS A 378 -23.13 -7.57 -2.80
CA CYS A 378 -23.13 -8.91 -2.23
C CYS A 378 -24.54 -9.48 -2.05
N PRO A 379 -24.71 -10.81 -1.93
CA PRO A 379 -25.95 -11.45 -1.55
C PRO A 379 -26.45 -10.96 -0.18
N LEU A 380 -27.77 -10.94 0.02
CA LEU A 380 -28.40 -10.42 1.24
C LEU A 380 -27.95 -11.17 2.53
N SER A 381 -27.52 -12.41 2.41
CA SER A 381 -27.06 -13.23 3.53
C SER A 381 -25.59 -12.97 3.92
N ILE A 382 -24.84 -12.24 3.12
CA ILE A 382 -23.42 -11.99 3.32
C ILE A 382 -23.20 -10.56 3.81
N GLN A 383 -22.46 -10.43 4.89
CA GLN A 383 -22.08 -9.13 5.47
C GLN A 383 -20.58 -8.89 5.28
N PRO A 384 -20.18 -7.94 4.44
CA PRO A 384 -18.78 -7.55 4.31
C PRO A 384 -18.35 -6.75 5.53
N GLU A 385 -17.15 -7.03 6.03
CA GLU A 385 -16.51 -6.34 7.14
C GLU A 385 -15.05 -6.05 6.78
N VAL A 386 -14.61 -4.81 6.96
CA VAL A 386 -13.21 -4.45 6.77
C VAL A 386 -12.50 -4.62 8.11
N VAL A 387 -11.39 -5.34 8.09
CA VAL A 387 -10.56 -5.62 9.26
C VAL A 387 -9.18 -5.01 9.11
N VAL A 388 -8.62 -4.60 10.24
CA VAL A 388 -7.25 -4.10 10.30
C VAL A 388 -6.29 -5.26 10.12
N PRO A 389 -5.27 -5.15 9.24
CA PRO A 389 -4.27 -6.19 9.10
C PRO A 389 -3.44 -6.36 10.37
N ASP A 390 -3.11 -7.59 10.68
CA ASP A 390 -2.19 -7.92 11.76
C ASP A 390 -0.75 -7.83 11.22
N LEU A 391 0.02 -6.89 11.72
CA LEU A 391 1.36 -6.60 11.22
C LEU A 391 2.40 -7.36 12.04
N VAL A 392 3.22 -8.15 11.35
CA VAL A 392 4.40 -8.81 11.91
C VAL A 392 5.64 -8.24 11.24
N HIS A 393 6.48 -7.60 12.05
CA HIS A 393 7.73 -7.02 11.57
C HIS A 393 8.81 -8.09 11.51
N VAL A 394 9.54 -8.13 10.40
CA VAL A 394 10.60 -9.10 10.18
C VAL A 394 11.95 -8.39 10.22
N SER A 395 12.86 -8.89 11.02
CA SER A 395 14.28 -8.49 11.05
C SER A 395 15.17 -9.71 10.86
N VAL A 396 16.43 -9.45 10.51
CA VAL A 396 17.43 -10.50 10.25
C VAL A 396 18.70 -10.18 10.99
N ASP A 397 19.20 -11.16 11.76
CA ASP A 397 20.55 -11.12 12.32
C ASP A 397 21.45 -12.02 11.47
N THR A 398 22.49 -11.45 10.85
CA THR A 398 23.38 -12.17 9.96
C THR A 398 24.80 -12.21 10.52
N GLN A 399 25.36 -13.42 10.64
CA GLN A 399 26.76 -13.64 10.94
C GLN A 399 27.44 -14.25 9.73
N PHE A 400 28.55 -13.70 9.30
CA PHE A 400 29.29 -14.20 8.14
C PHE A 400 30.78 -14.27 8.39
N THR A 401 31.42 -15.18 7.66
CA THR A 401 32.87 -15.31 7.58
C THR A 401 33.32 -15.06 6.15
N TYR A 402 34.38 -14.30 5.96
CA TYR A 402 34.88 -13.96 4.63
C TYR A 402 36.39 -14.11 4.49
N ASP A 403 36.84 -14.29 3.26
CA ASP A 403 38.24 -14.33 2.88
C ASP A 403 38.67 -12.96 2.33
N PRO A 404 39.51 -12.20 3.06
CA PRO A 404 39.92 -10.86 2.65
C PRO A 404 40.82 -10.84 1.40
N THR A 405 41.30 -11.98 0.94
CA THR A 405 42.14 -12.07 -0.28
C THR A 405 41.28 -12.08 -1.55
N ARG A 406 39.96 -12.31 -1.42
CA ARG A 406 39.03 -12.47 -2.54
C ARG A 406 38.14 -11.26 -2.76
N THR A 407 38.23 -10.22 -1.92
CA THR A 407 37.46 -8.98 -2.05
C THR A 407 38.35 -7.76 -1.76
N PRO A 408 38.13 -6.64 -2.50
CA PRO A 408 38.76 -5.37 -2.15
C PRO A 408 38.03 -4.62 -1.01
N LEU A 409 36.89 -5.14 -0.57
CA LEU A 409 36.04 -4.48 0.43
C LEU A 409 36.57 -4.72 1.85
N SER A 410 36.50 -3.69 2.67
CA SER A 410 36.73 -3.84 4.11
C SER A 410 35.56 -4.60 4.76
N GLN A 411 35.78 -5.16 5.94
CA GLN A 411 34.74 -5.84 6.71
C GLN A 411 33.49 -4.94 6.91
N ALA A 412 33.68 -3.66 7.25
CA ALA A 412 32.61 -2.73 7.44
C ALA A 412 31.83 -2.45 6.13
N ALA A 413 32.53 -2.34 5.00
CA ALA A 413 31.89 -2.17 3.70
C ALA A 413 31.09 -3.42 3.30
N LEU A 414 31.63 -4.61 3.56
CA LEU A 414 30.93 -5.86 3.30
C LEU A 414 29.70 -6.04 4.20
N GLN A 415 29.78 -5.64 5.46
CA GLN A 415 28.62 -5.59 6.38
C GLN A 415 27.50 -4.72 5.82
N GLU A 416 27.82 -3.52 5.31
CA GLU A 416 26.81 -2.62 4.74
C GLU A 416 26.20 -3.18 3.45
N VAL A 417 27.00 -3.82 2.61
CA VAL A 417 26.50 -4.52 1.40
C VAL A 417 25.52 -5.63 1.80
N ILE A 418 25.87 -6.49 2.74
CA ILE A 418 25.00 -7.58 3.21
C ILE A 418 23.72 -7.03 3.82
N ARG A 419 23.81 -5.96 4.60
CA ARG A 419 22.66 -5.27 5.17
C ARG A 419 21.73 -4.73 4.08
N SER A 420 22.28 -4.04 3.08
CA SER A 420 21.51 -3.49 1.96
C SER A 420 20.80 -4.59 1.16
N VAL A 421 21.46 -5.74 0.93
CA VAL A 421 20.86 -6.90 0.27
C VAL A 421 19.73 -7.49 1.11
N SER A 422 19.94 -7.62 2.42
CA SER A 422 18.92 -8.13 3.35
C SER A 422 17.68 -7.22 3.38
N ASP A 423 17.89 -5.90 3.49
CA ASP A 423 16.81 -4.91 3.51
C ASP A 423 16.04 -4.89 2.16
N THR A 424 16.76 -5.02 1.04
CA THR A 424 16.17 -5.13 -0.29
C THR A 424 15.34 -6.40 -0.42
N TYR A 425 15.88 -7.54 0.02
CA TYR A 425 15.17 -8.82 -0.01
C TYR A 425 13.90 -8.77 0.82
N LEU A 426 13.96 -8.23 2.04
CA LEU A 426 12.79 -8.06 2.90
C LEU A 426 11.76 -7.14 2.24
N THR A 427 12.18 -5.99 1.71
CA THR A 427 11.27 -5.03 1.06
C THR A 427 10.51 -5.65 -0.12
N VAL A 428 11.17 -6.51 -0.90
CA VAL A 428 10.56 -7.16 -2.07
C VAL A 428 9.61 -8.30 -1.67
N ASN A 429 9.97 -9.08 -0.63
CA ASN A 429 9.26 -10.30 -0.24
C ASN A 429 8.28 -10.12 0.93
N THR A 430 8.07 -8.88 1.37
CA THR A 430 7.10 -8.53 2.41
C THR A 430 6.13 -7.47 1.91
N GLN A 431 5.37 -6.86 2.80
CA GLN A 431 4.44 -5.75 2.55
C GLN A 431 3.17 -6.08 1.76
N ASN A 432 2.99 -7.33 1.33
CA ASN A 432 1.78 -7.80 0.67
C ASN A 432 1.21 -9.02 1.40
N PHE A 433 -0.07 -9.27 1.19
CA PHE A 433 -0.67 -10.54 1.56
C PHE A 433 -0.14 -11.66 0.64
N ASP A 434 -0.19 -12.91 1.10
CA ASP A 434 0.26 -14.10 0.37
C ASP A 434 1.76 -14.09 0.01
N THR A 435 2.56 -13.37 0.78
CA THR A 435 4.03 -13.36 0.63
C THR A 435 4.71 -14.32 1.60
N ALA A 436 5.95 -14.67 1.29
CA ALA A 436 6.76 -15.52 2.15
C ALA A 436 8.21 -15.04 2.21
N VAL A 437 8.76 -15.00 3.42
CA VAL A 437 10.18 -14.77 3.66
C VAL A 437 10.86 -16.12 3.89
N SER A 438 11.84 -16.44 3.05
CA SER A 438 12.63 -17.68 3.17
C SER A 438 14.05 -17.35 3.58
N LYS A 439 14.50 -17.91 4.73
CA LYS A 439 15.88 -17.81 5.21
C LYS A 439 16.86 -18.29 4.15
N THR A 440 16.60 -19.45 3.54
CA THR A 440 17.50 -20.05 2.54
C THR A 440 17.66 -19.20 1.29
N LEU A 441 16.57 -18.57 0.80
CA LEU A 441 16.66 -17.68 -0.36
C LEU A 441 17.35 -16.36 -0.02
N LEU A 442 17.18 -15.85 1.19
CA LEU A 442 17.92 -14.70 1.70
C LEU A 442 19.41 -14.99 1.77
N GLU A 443 19.79 -16.11 2.41
CA GLU A 443 21.18 -16.53 2.53
C GLU A 443 21.85 -16.72 1.16
N LYS A 444 21.12 -17.31 0.20
CA LYS A 444 21.56 -17.41 -1.19
C LYS A 444 21.78 -16.04 -1.82
N ALA A 445 20.86 -15.10 -1.66
CA ALA A 445 21.00 -13.75 -2.20
C ALA A 445 22.23 -13.02 -1.63
N ILE A 446 22.53 -13.22 -0.35
CA ILE A 446 23.71 -12.64 0.30
C ILE A 446 25.01 -13.28 -0.24
N ILE A 447 25.07 -14.60 -0.32
CA ILE A 447 26.26 -15.32 -0.82
C ILE A 447 26.55 -14.98 -2.28
N ASP A 448 25.52 -14.84 -3.11
CA ASP A 448 25.64 -14.48 -4.52
C ASP A 448 26.18 -13.04 -4.73
N THR A 449 26.22 -12.20 -3.69
CA THR A 449 26.64 -10.80 -3.78
C THR A 449 28.17 -10.63 -3.82
N ASP A 450 28.90 -11.39 -3.01
CA ASP A 450 30.36 -11.30 -2.98
C ASP A 450 30.99 -12.69 -2.80
N PRO A 451 31.88 -13.12 -3.71
CA PRO A 451 32.50 -14.45 -3.68
C PRO A 451 33.49 -14.65 -2.53
N SER A 452 33.78 -13.62 -1.75
CA SER A 452 34.64 -13.73 -0.55
C SER A 452 33.92 -14.34 0.64
N ILE A 453 32.58 -14.33 0.65
CA ILE A 453 31.80 -14.89 1.75
C ILE A 453 31.93 -16.40 1.75
N THR A 454 32.55 -16.94 2.80
CA THR A 454 32.87 -18.38 2.91
C THR A 454 31.85 -19.14 3.78
N SER A 455 31.24 -18.47 4.73
CA SER A 455 30.19 -19.04 5.59
C SER A 455 29.19 -17.95 5.98
N LEU A 456 27.95 -18.34 6.11
CA LEU A 456 26.84 -17.46 6.48
C LEU A 456 25.87 -18.19 7.39
N ASN A 457 25.41 -17.52 8.42
CA ASN A 457 24.30 -17.94 9.27
C ASN A 457 23.40 -16.76 9.55
N SER A 458 22.16 -16.84 9.12
CA SER A 458 21.15 -15.82 9.35
C SER A 458 20.08 -16.33 10.32
N THR A 459 19.59 -15.47 11.19
CA THR A 459 18.48 -15.75 12.09
C THR A 459 17.36 -14.78 11.76
N LEU A 460 16.21 -15.31 11.33
CA LEU A 460 14.99 -14.54 11.17
C LEU A 460 14.40 -14.25 12.54
N ARG A 461 13.94 -13.03 12.76
CA ARG A 461 13.17 -12.62 13.94
C ARG A 461 11.85 -12.00 13.53
N LEU A 462 10.81 -12.34 14.25
CA LEU A 462 9.49 -11.77 14.10
C LEU A 462 9.19 -10.88 15.31
N GLU A 463 8.68 -9.69 15.05
CA GLU A 463 8.40 -8.68 16.06
C GLU A 463 6.94 -8.24 15.95
N LYS A 464 6.23 -8.25 17.07
CA LYS A 464 4.93 -7.59 17.22
C LYS A 464 5.05 -6.40 18.16
N ARG A 465 4.26 -5.37 17.87
CA ARG A 465 4.28 -4.09 18.59
C ARG A 465 2.95 -3.83 19.26
N VAL A 466 3.01 -3.26 20.44
CA VAL A 466 1.82 -2.80 21.16
C VAL A 466 2.10 -1.45 21.82
N ILE A 467 1.11 -0.56 21.74
CA ILE A 467 1.09 0.66 22.55
C ILE A 467 0.37 0.32 23.85
N PRO A 468 1.02 0.47 25.02
CA PRO A 468 0.42 0.11 26.28
C PRO A 468 -0.80 0.99 26.60
N LEU A 469 -1.84 0.38 27.13
CA LEU A 469 -3.05 1.06 27.58
C LEU A 469 -2.92 1.43 29.07
N SER A 470 -3.58 2.52 29.47
CA SER A 470 -3.56 3.01 30.86
C SER A 470 -4.38 2.16 31.84
N SER A 471 -5.08 1.13 31.36
CA SER A 471 -5.85 0.17 32.15
C SER A 471 -5.26 -1.24 32.05
N ARG A 472 -5.51 -2.05 33.06
CA ARG A 472 -5.10 -3.45 33.05
C ARG A 472 -5.67 -4.15 31.81
N THR A 473 -4.79 -4.78 31.01
CA THR A 473 -5.13 -5.45 29.77
C THR A 473 -4.28 -6.70 29.66
N ASN A 474 -4.91 -7.80 29.25
CA ASN A 474 -4.18 -9.00 28.85
C ASN A 474 -3.67 -8.79 27.41
N TYR A 475 -2.36 -8.82 27.22
CA TYR A 475 -1.72 -8.70 25.92
C TYR A 475 -1.43 -10.08 25.35
N ILE A 476 -2.04 -10.38 24.20
CA ILE A 476 -1.86 -11.63 23.48
C ILE A 476 -1.24 -11.33 22.12
N PHE A 477 -0.09 -11.94 21.86
CA PHE A 477 0.65 -11.80 20.59
C PHE A 477 0.62 -13.17 19.89
N THR A 478 -0.15 -13.28 18.81
CA THR A 478 -0.23 -14.51 18.00
C THR A 478 0.59 -14.30 16.74
N PHE A 479 1.63 -15.09 16.53
CA PHE A 479 2.53 -14.97 15.38
C PHE A 479 2.14 -15.88 14.21
N ASP A 480 1.12 -16.73 14.37
CA ASP A 480 0.65 -17.70 13.38
C ASP A 480 1.77 -18.61 12.81
N THR A 481 2.80 -18.81 13.58
CA THR A 481 3.92 -19.70 13.26
C THR A 481 4.53 -20.23 14.55
N GLU A 482 4.99 -21.48 14.51
CA GLU A 482 5.66 -22.15 15.63
C GLU A 482 6.92 -21.37 16.05
N ILE A 483 7.12 -21.20 17.36
CA ILE A 483 8.31 -20.57 17.95
C ILE A 483 9.40 -21.62 18.08
N PHE A 484 10.64 -21.25 17.76
CA PHE A 484 11.78 -22.14 17.89
C PHE A 484 11.96 -22.59 19.34
N HIS A 485 11.93 -23.92 19.57
CA HIS A 485 12.07 -24.53 20.89
C HIS A 485 13.14 -25.64 20.81
N PRO A 486 14.43 -25.31 21.04
CA PRO A 486 15.52 -26.27 20.88
C PRO A 486 15.52 -27.36 21.97
N HIS A 487 15.20 -27.01 23.20
CA HIS A 487 15.13 -27.90 24.36
C HIS A 487 14.49 -27.17 25.56
N ASP A 488 14.00 -27.89 26.52
CA ASP A 488 13.49 -27.34 27.78
C ASP A 488 14.58 -26.57 28.53
N GLY A 489 14.19 -25.42 29.11
CA GLY A 489 15.11 -24.56 29.85
C GLY A 489 16.05 -23.70 28.99
N HIS A 490 15.83 -23.63 27.66
CA HIS A 490 16.52 -22.58 26.87
C HIS A 490 16.03 -21.20 27.26
N THR A 491 16.80 -20.16 26.95
CA THR A 491 16.43 -18.78 27.26
C THR A 491 16.55 -17.89 26.03
N SER A 492 15.70 -16.84 25.99
CA SER A 492 15.86 -15.74 25.06
C SER A 492 15.54 -16.06 23.58
N VAL A 493 14.64 -17.00 23.32
CA VAL A 493 14.01 -17.16 22.01
C VAL A 493 12.88 -16.15 21.84
N VAL A 494 12.17 -15.84 22.94
CA VAL A 494 11.22 -14.74 23.04
C VAL A 494 11.78 -13.66 23.96
N PHE A 495 11.77 -12.40 23.53
CA PHE A 495 12.28 -11.28 24.32
C PHE A 495 11.62 -9.95 23.92
N SER A 496 11.68 -8.95 24.81
CA SER A 496 11.14 -7.60 24.54
C SER A 496 12.24 -6.52 24.55
N ASN A 497 11.89 -5.35 23.97
CA ASN A 497 12.60 -4.10 24.26
C ASN A 497 12.31 -3.63 25.70
N PRO A 498 13.05 -2.67 26.26
CA PRO A 498 12.78 -2.14 27.58
C PRO A 498 11.45 -1.36 27.62
N PHE A 499 10.73 -1.50 28.73
CA PHE A 499 9.53 -0.74 29.05
C PHE A 499 9.46 -0.46 30.56
N ILE A 500 8.59 0.46 30.97
CA ILE A 500 8.42 0.80 32.39
C ILE A 500 7.29 -0.06 32.98
N TYR A 501 7.59 -0.72 34.06
CA TYR A 501 6.68 -1.53 34.86
C TYR A 501 6.55 -0.93 36.26
N PHE A 502 5.31 -0.76 36.74
CA PHE A 502 5.05 -0.36 38.11
C PHE A 502 4.99 -1.61 39.00
N ASP A 503 6.03 -1.79 39.80
CA ASP A 503 6.10 -2.85 40.77
C ASP A 503 5.27 -2.49 42.01
N GLY A 504 4.08 -3.08 42.11
CA GLY A 504 3.15 -2.84 43.25
C GLY A 504 3.69 -3.30 44.60
N ALA A 505 4.68 -4.20 44.63
CA ALA A 505 5.31 -4.66 45.86
C ALA A 505 6.32 -3.66 46.42
N SER A 506 7.11 -3.01 45.55
CA SER A 506 8.08 -1.99 45.94
C SER A 506 7.51 -0.55 45.88
N GLY A 507 6.35 -0.36 45.19
CA GLY A 507 5.77 0.96 44.97
C GLY A 507 6.60 1.86 44.03
N THR A 508 7.47 1.29 43.20
CA THR A 508 8.38 2.00 42.32
C THR A 508 8.23 1.60 40.86
N GLU A 509 8.52 2.53 39.95
CA GLU A 509 8.66 2.25 38.53
C GLU A 509 10.03 1.67 38.25
N LYS A 510 10.08 0.60 37.46
CA LYS A 510 11.29 -0.11 37.05
C LYS A 510 11.36 -0.20 35.52
N GLU A 511 12.54 0.03 34.95
CA GLU A 511 12.81 -0.33 33.57
C GLU A 511 13.09 -1.82 33.46
N VAL A 512 12.22 -2.53 32.78
CA VAL A 512 12.23 -4.00 32.72
C VAL A 512 12.18 -4.50 31.28
N ARG A 513 12.50 -5.77 31.13
CA ARG A 513 12.41 -6.52 29.87
C ARG A 513 11.82 -7.90 30.16
N VAL A 514 11.28 -8.51 29.11
CA VAL A 514 10.75 -9.87 29.17
C VAL A 514 11.62 -10.82 28.39
N LYS A 515 11.81 -12.01 28.88
CA LYS A 515 12.38 -13.16 28.16
C LYS A 515 11.65 -14.45 28.54
N ASP A 516 11.71 -15.45 27.66
CA ASP A 516 11.22 -16.79 27.95
C ASP A 516 12.20 -17.60 28.83
N ASP A 517 11.66 -18.62 29.53
CA ASP A 517 12.40 -19.51 30.39
C ASP A 517 12.66 -20.91 29.76
N GLY A 518 12.16 -21.10 28.51
CA GLY A 518 12.24 -22.39 27.83
C GLY A 518 11.28 -23.47 28.36
N ASN A 519 10.40 -23.14 29.32
CA ASN A 519 9.42 -24.06 29.91
C ASN A 519 7.97 -23.53 29.76
N GLY A 520 7.77 -22.56 28.88
CA GLY A 520 6.45 -22.00 28.61
C GLY A 520 6.07 -20.79 29.45
N LYS A 521 7.01 -20.21 30.21
CA LYS A 521 6.79 -19.02 31.02
C LYS A 521 7.64 -17.85 30.56
N LEU A 522 7.17 -16.65 30.88
CA LEU A 522 7.91 -15.40 30.68
C LEU A 522 8.46 -14.91 32.01
N THR A 523 9.74 -14.52 32.00
CA THR A 523 10.43 -13.90 33.12
C THR A 523 10.59 -12.40 32.87
N LEU A 524 10.17 -11.58 33.83
CA LEU A 524 10.40 -10.14 33.87
C LEU A 524 11.69 -9.87 34.61
N PHE A 525 12.59 -9.08 34.04
CA PHE A 525 13.87 -8.75 34.64
C PHE A 525 14.30 -7.30 34.37
N GLU A 526 15.08 -6.75 35.28
CA GLU A 526 15.77 -5.46 35.13
C GLU A 526 17.27 -5.65 34.89
N LEU A 527 17.90 -4.74 34.20
CA LEU A 527 19.35 -4.73 34.01
C LEU A 527 20.00 -3.70 34.93
N ILE A 528 20.69 -4.17 35.96
CA ILE A 528 21.44 -3.32 36.88
C ILE A 528 22.93 -3.52 36.64
N GLY A 529 23.60 -2.49 36.13
CA GLY A 529 25.03 -2.57 35.84
C GLY A 529 25.44 -3.65 34.82
N GLY A 530 24.52 -4.06 33.93
CA GLY A 530 24.75 -5.11 32.95
C GLY A 530 24.41 -6.53 33.47
N THR A 531 23.98 -6.66 34.74
CA THR A 531 23.56 -7.94 35.32
C THR A 531 22.03 -8.02 35.33
N GLU A 532 21.49 -9.16 34.92
CA GLU A 532 20.06 -9.43 34.94
C GLU A 532 19.59 -9.72 36.38
N ASN A 533 18.60 -9.00 36.83
CA ASN A 533 17.94 -9.19 38.12
C ASN A 533 16.47 -9.52 37.89
N THR A 534 16.05 -10.73 38.24
CA THR A 534 14.67 -11.20 38.05
C THR A 534 13.72 -10.42 38.96
N VAL A 535 12.70 -9.80 38.37
CA VAL A 535 11.62 -9.09 39.08
C VAL A 535 10.43 -10.03 39.29
N ASP A 536 10.06 -10.79 38.27
CA ASP A 536 8.99 -11.78 38.31
C ASP A 536 9.32 -12.96 37.39
N SER A 537 9.24 -14.17 37.90
CA SER A 537 9.56 -15.40 37.14
C SER A 537 8.31 -16.06 36.52
N ASP A 538 7.12 -15.54 36.78
CA ASP A 538 5.85 -16.04 36.25
C ASP A 538 4.97 -14.91 35.69
N PHE A 539 5.60 -14.05 34.91
CA PHE A 539 5.00 -12.84 34.38
C PHE A 539 4.02 -13.09 33.23
N GLY A 540 4.14 -14.21 32.53
CA GLY A 540 3.29 -14.56 31.40
C GLY A 540 3.59 -15.95 30.86
N THR A 541 3.00 -16.27 29.72
CA THR A 541 3.09 -17.60 29.12
C THR A 541 3.55 -17.55 27.67
N VAL A 542 4.24 -18.61 27.23
CA VAL A 542 4.66 -18.84 25.86
C VAL A 542 4.13 -20.20 25.40
N ASP A 543 3.34 -20.20 24.34
CA ASP A 543 2.95 -21.41 23.62
C ASP A 543 3.82 -21.54 22.37
N TYR A 544 4.83 -22.38 22.45
CA TYR A 544 5.80 -22.57 21.37
C TYR A 544 5.18 -23.20 20.12
N VAL A 545 4.19 -24.07 20.30
CA VAL A 545 3.56 -24.81 19.19
C VAL A 545 2.61 -23.91 18.40
N ASN A 546 1.78 -23.13 19.10
CA ASN A 546 0.81 -22.24 18.45
C ASN A 546 1.37 -20.84 18.17
N GLY A 547 2.61 -20.54 18.59
CA GLY A 547 3.23 -19.24 18.38
C GLY A 547 2.55 -18.10 19.13
N VAL A 548 2.10 -18.37 20.36
CA VAL A 548 1.36 -17.39 21.18
C VAL A 548 2.19 -16.98 22.39
N VAL A 549 2.32 -15.68 22.56
CA VAL A 549 2.96 -15.07 23.74
C VAL A 549 1.91 -14.22 24.46
N SER A 550 1.71 -14.43 25.76
CA SER A 550 0.73 -13.66 26.50
C SER A 550 1.24 -13.23 27.88
N PHE A 551 0.85 -12.03 28.28
CA PHE A 551 1.09 -11.52 29.61
C PHE A 551 -0.03 -10.55 30.04
N ASP A 552 -0.34 -10.55 31.35
CA ASP A 552 -1.40 -9.75 31.96
C ASP A 552 -0.77 -8.69 32.85
N ILE A 553 -1.02 -7.41 32.56
CA ILE A 553 -0.34 -6.31 33.22
C ILE A 553 -1.29 -5.25 33.70
N ALA A 554 -1.01 -4.75 34.92
CA ALA A 554 -1.81 -3.70 35.54
C ALA A 554 -1.56 -2.31 34.95
N THR A 555 -0.30 -1.91 34.76
CA THR A 555 0.07 -0.60 34.20
C THR A 555 1.46 -0.67 33.58
N LEU A 556 1.52 -0.41 32.29
CA LEU A 556 2.76 -0.26 31.55
C LEU A 556 2.87 1.14 30.99
N SER A 557 4.09 1.63 30.91
CA SER A 557 4.40 2.84 30.13
C SER A 557 5.66 2.63 29.28
N LEU A 558 5.83 3.50 28.29
CA LEU A 558 6.97 3.44 27.41
C LEU A 558 8.17 4.13 28.04
N VAL A 559 9.35 3.58 27.81
CA VAL A 559 10.61 4.29 28.08
C VAL A 559 10.72 5.50 27.16
N SER A 560 11.32 6.57 27.63
CA SER A 560 11.54 7.79 26.84
C SER A 560 12.27 7.48 25.54
N GLY A 561 11.69 7.87 24.41
CA GLY A 561 12.21 7.59 23.07
C GLY A 561 11.74 6.27 22.45
N SER A 562 10.93 5.46 23.15
CA SER A 562 10.28 4.27 22.57
C SER A 562 8.87 4.64 22.08
N ASP A 563 8.48 4.10 20.94
CA ASP A 563 7.14 4.28 20.34
C ASP A 563 6.16 3.15 20.73
N SER A 564 6.68 1.98 21.12
CA SER A 564 5.91 0.78 21.40
C SER A 564 6.68 -0.22 22.24
N ILE A 565 5.96 -1.12 22.89
CA ILE A 565 6.54 -2.36 23.43
C ILE A 565 6.62 -3.36 22.28
N ARG A 566 7.81 -3.91 22.07
CA ARG A 566 8.12 -4.83 20.97
C ARG A 566 8.43 -6.19 21.55
N VAL A 567 7.66 -7.18 21.14
CA VAL A 567 7.89 -8.58 21.49
C VAL A 567 8.47 -9.28 20.28
N ASN A 568 9.65 -9.80 20.43
CA ASN A 568 10.42 -10.49 19.40
C ASN A 568 10.43 -12.00 19.65
N MET A 569 10.39 -12.78 18.57
CA MET A 569 10.56 -14.22 18.64
C MET A 569 11.34 -14.77 17.46
N VAL A 570 11.93 -15.95 17.60
CA VAL A 570 12.58 -16.70 16.54
C VAL A 570 11.64 -17.81 16.05
N PRO A 571 11.25 -17.83 14.76
CA PRO A 571 10.38 -18.88 14.23
C PRO A 571 11.13 -20.22 14.11
N ALA A 572 10.42 -21.34 14.35
CA ALA A 572 10.95 -22.68 14.15
C ALA A 572 11.19 -22.99 12.66
N SER A 573 10.37 -22.42 11.78
CA SER A 573 10.45 -22.63 10.34
C SER A 573 11.42 -21.65 9.67
N ASN A 574 12.18 -22.16 8.69
CA ASN A 574 12.99 -21.34 7.80
C ASN A 574 12.17 -20.52 6.78
N ILE A 575 10.87 -20.71 6.73
CA ILE A 575 9.95 -20.01 5.85
C ILE A 575 8.80 -19.46 6.69
N VAL A 576 8.64 -18.15 6.70
CA VAL A 576 7.52 -17.44 7.32
C VAL A 576 6.59 -16.94 6.22
N ARG A 577 5.30 -17.21 6.36
CA ARG A 577 4.27 -16.85 5.36
C ARG A 577 3.26 -15.90 5.97
N SER A 578 2.83 -14.93 5.17
CA SER A 578 1.63 -14.16 5.49
C SER A 578 0.40 -14.99 5.16
N GLN A 579 -0.55 -15.04 6.09
CA GLN A 579 -1.80 -15.81 5.92
C GLN A 579 -2.98 -14.95 6.38
N ARG A 580 -4.12 -15.10 5.71
CA ARG A 580 -5.38 -14.41 6.08
C ARG A 580 -5.19 -12.91 6.29
N ASN A 581 -5.20 -12.49 7.55
CA ASN A 581 -5.09 -11.10 8.00
C ASN A 581 -3.65 -10.66 8.28
N LEU A 582 -2.70 -11.58 8.37
CA LEU A 582 -1.32 -11.31 8.73
C LEU A 582 -0.54 -10.75 7.53
N VAL A 583 0.19 -9.66 7.75
CA VAL A 583 1.09 -9.05 6.76
C VAL A 583 2.50 -8.94 7.35
N LEU A 584 3.47 -9.47 6.62
CA LEU A 584 4.87 -9.30 6.96
C LEU A 584 5.35 -7.92 6.52
N THR A 585 6.07 -7.21 7.39
CA THR A 585 6.68 -5.91 7.10
C THR A 585 8.15 -5.91 7.53
N PRO A 586 9.06 -5.20 6.84
CA PRO A 586 10.41 -5.03 7.36
C PRO A 586 10.38 -4.32 8.71
N SER A 587 11.17 -4.78 9.67
CA SER A 587 11.30 -4.08 10.95
C SER A 587 12.07 -2.78 10.77
N THR A 588 11.68 -1.74 11.50
CA THR A 588 12.46 -0.50 11.62
C THR A 588 13.66 -0.67 12.57
N SER A 589 13.71 -1.78 13.32
CA SER A 589 14.89 -2.15 14.08
C SER A 589 16.00 -2.53 13.11
N PRO A 590 17.24 -2.04 13.29
CA PRO A 590 18.31 -2.29 12.34
C PRO A 590 18.59 -3.79 12.21
N THR A 591 18.66 -4.28 10.99
CA THR A 591 19.23 -5.60 10.67
C THR A 591 20.65 -5.63 11.21
N THR A 592 20.97 -6.57 12.09
CA THR A 592 22.31 -6.67 12.64
C THR A 592 23.19 -7.56 11.75
N THR A 593 24.40 -7.09 11.46
CA THR A 593 25.35 -7.83 10.62
C THR A 593 26.68 -7.88 11.32
N SER A 594 27.19 -9.08 11.60
CA SER A 594 28.50 -9.30 12.19
C SER A 594 29.37 -10.15 11.28
N GLY A 595 30.62 -9.74 11.07
CA GLY A 595 31.57 -10.43 10.20
C GLY A 595 32.84 -10.88 10.93
N SER A 596 33.40 -11.99 10.49
CA SER A 596 34.70 -12.47 10.92
C SER A 596 35.57 -12.91 9.72
N VAL A 597 36.87 -12.86 9.88
CA VAL A 597 37.83 -13.27 8.83
C VAL A 597 38.03 -14.78 8.89
N SER A 598 38.02 -15.45 7.74
CA SER A 598 38.31 -16.87 7.62
C SER A 598 39.77 -17.15 8.03
N GLY A 599 39.96 -18.02 9.01
CA GLY A 599 41.29 -18.42 9.47
C GLY A 599 41.89 -17.60 10.63
N ALA A 600 41.20 -16.55 11.11
CA ALA A 600 41.62 -15.85 12.33
C ALA A 600 40.96 -16.48 13.56
N SER A 601 41.72 -16.79 14.59
CA SER A 601 41.19 -17.14 15.90
C SER A 601 40.42 -15.93 16.44
N VAL A 602 39.15 -16.13 16.72
CA VAL A 602 38.14 -15.10 17.00
C VAL A 602 38.54 -14.27 18.21
N ALA A 603 38.97 -13.02 18.01
CA ALA A 603 38.81 -11.98 19.01
C ALA A 603 37.51 -11.26 18.66
N THR A 604 36.43 -11.62 19.32
CA THR A 604 35.14 -10.98 19.19
C THR A 604 35.19 -9.55 19.72
N THR A 605 35.32 -8.60 18.82
CA THR A 605 35.01 -7.21 19.14
C THR A 605 33.61 -6.94 18.58
N SER A 606 32.60 -7.26 19.37
CA SER A 606 31.20 -6.87 19.05
C SER A 606 31.04 -5.40 19.34
N THR A 607 30.97 -4.58 18.31
CA THR A 607 30.42 -3.22 18.43
C THR A 607 28.91 -3.33 18.41
N THR A 608 28.34 -3.66 19.55
CA THR A 608 26.91 -3.65 19.79
C THR A 608 26.45 -2.21 19.99
N THR A 609 25.76 -1.65 19.00
CA THR A 609 24.75 -0.63 19.30
C THR A 609 23.62 -1.43 19.94
N SER A 610 23.44 -1.27 21.24
CA SER A 610 22.67 -2.14 22.10
C SER A 610 21.16 -2.11 21.78
N VAL A 611 20.73 -3.02 20.93
CA VAL A 611 19.49 -3.73 21.19
C VAL A 611 19.94 -5.05 21.81
N TYR A 612 19.44 -5.36 22.98
CA TYR A 612 19.76 -6.53 23.75
C TYR A 612 19.88 -7.77 22.81
N SER A 613 21.12 -8.24 22.63
CA SER A 613 21.39 -9.57 22.10
C SER A 613 21.52 -10.48 23.32
N PRO A 614 20.69 -11.49 23.48
CA PRO A 614 20.85 -12.46 24.56
C PRO A 614 22.24 -13.06 24.44
N GLY A 615 23.07 -12.88 25.45
CA GLY A 615 24.38 -13.47 25.52
C GLY A 615 24.26 -14.98 25.39
N SER A 616 25.06 -15.57 24.49
CA SER A 616 25.30 -17.01 24.46
C SER A 616 25.96 -17.38 25.76
N GLY A 617 25.19 -17.67 26.79
CA GLY A 617 25.61 -18.28 28.03
C GLY A 617 25.99 -19.75 27.77
N GLY A 618 27.11 -19.97 27.15
CA GLY A 618 27.77 -21.26 27.17
C GLY A 618 28.72 -21.28 28.37
N GLY A 619 28.17 -21.55 29.51
CA GLY A 619 28.94 -21.80 30.73
C GLY A 619 28.65 -23.16 31.25
N ASP A 620 29.17 -24.20 30.63
CA ASP A 620 29.35 -25.49 31.33
C ASP A 620 30.80 -25.58 31.81
N GLY A 621 30.97 -25.16 33.05
CA GLY A 621 32.09 -25.54 33.86
C GLY A 621 31.92 -26.95 34.40
N GLY A 622 32.36 -27.93 33.68
CA GLY A 622 32.58 -29.30 34.17
C GLY A 622 34.05 -29.54 34.35
N GLY A 623 34.54 -29.34 35.58
CA GLY A 623 35.87 -29.76 35.99
C GLY A 623 35.93 -31.29 36.03
N GLY A 624 37.07 -31.83 35.61
CA GLY A 624 37.33 -33.25 35.74
C GLY A 624 38.69 -33.62 35.17
N GLY A 625 39.68 -33.55 35.97
CA GLY A 625 40.90 -34.19 36.17
C GLY A 625 41.47 -35.21 35.19
N GLY A 626 42.73 -35.04 34.89
CA GLY A 626 43.71 -36.09 35.11
C GLY A 626 43.92 -37.09 33.99
N GLY A 627 45.12 -37.19 33.55
CA GLY A 627 45.69 -38.42 33.06
C GLY A 627 46.42 -38.36 31.74
N GLY A 628 47.70 -38.22 31.80
CA GLY A 628 48.64 -38.33 30.70
C GLY A 628 48.84 -39.76 30.16
N TYR A 629 49.85 -39.90 29.33
CA TYR A 629 50.42 -40.97 28.50
C TYR A 629 49.85 -40.89 27.08
N GLY A 630 50.72 -40.65 26.05
CA GLY A 630 52.02 -41.22 25.77
C GLY A 630 51.96 -42.08 24.53
N GLY A 631 52.62 -41.67 23.42
CA GLY A 631 53.25 -42.55 22.50
C GLY A 631 52.40 -43.26 21.42
N TYR A 632 52.56 -42.94 20.27
CA TYR A 632 53.17 -43.42 19.01
C TYR A 632 52.56 -42.67 17.83
#